data_ddf9296bf96a99451519e291563f0b14
#
_entry.id   ddf9296bf96a99451519e291563f0b14
#
_cell.length_a   1.000
_cell.length_b   1.000
_cell.length_c   1.000
_cell.angle_alpha   90.00
_cell.angle_beta   90.00
_cell.angle_gamma   90.00
#
_symmetry.space_group_name_H-M   'P 1'
#
loop_
_entity.id
_entity.type
_entity.pdbx_description
1 polymer ?
#
loop_
_entity_poly.entity_id
_entity_poly.type
_entity_poly.pdbx_seq_one_letter_code
_entity_poly.pdbx_strand_id
1 'polypeptide(L)'
;MRKTKHFKQVDDFHKAYDMARGSVNVTNDLDAMTQEDAEQIKLRFRLIEEEFKELMTSDSPENMLKELCDLVYVALGTFVAFGWNFDEAFNRVHASNMSKLGEDGKPVKRADGKVIKGPNYQPPFLEDLL
;
A
#
# COMPACT_ATOMS: atom_id res chain seq x y z
N MET A 1 7.73 -14.04 9.55
CA MET A 1 7.47 -12.60 9.27
C MET A 1 6.66 -12.00 10.42
N ARG A 2 7.19 -10.95 11.03
CA ARG A 2 6.47 -10.20 12.06
C ARG A 2 5.43 -9.30 11.39
N LYS A 3 4.20 -9.32 11.88
CA LYS A 3 3.11 -8.50 11.36
C LYS A 3 2.64 -7.49 12.40
N THR A 4 2.40 -6.26 11.98
CA THR A 4 1.76 -5.26 12.83
C THR A 4 0.31 -5.64 13.10
N LYS A 5 -0.27 -5.05 14.14
CA LYS A 5 -1.64 -5.32 14.57
C LYS A 5 -2.65 -5.19 13.43
N HIS A 6 -2.61 -4.07 12.73
CA HIS A 6 -3.62 -3.79 11.71
C HIS A 6 -3.46 -4.66 10.47
N PHE A 7 -2.23 -4.94 10.07
CA PHE A 7 -1.98 -5.89 8.99
C PHE A 7 -2.53 -7.28 9.35
N LYS A 8 -2.29 -7.72 10.59
CA LYS A 8 -2.80 -9.02 11.07
C LYS A 8 -4.32 -9.08 11.05
N GLN A 9 -5.01 -7.99 11.42
CA GLN A 9 -6.47 -7.93 11.37
C GLN A 9 -6.98 -8.15 9.94
N VAL A 10 -6.35 -7.53 8.96
CA VAL A 10 -6.75 -7.68 7.55
C VAL A 10 -6.44 -9.10 7.05
N ASP A 11 -5.30 -9.67 7.44
CA ASP A 11 -4.97 -11.07 7.12
C ASP A 11 -6.03 -12.02 7.70
N ASP A 12 -6.45 -11.80 8.95
CA ASP A 12 -7.51 -12.59 9.59
C ASP A 12 -8.84 -12.46 8.83
N PHE A 13 -9.16 -11.27 8.33
CA PHE A 13 -10.35 -11.05 7.51
C PHE A 13 -10.28 -11.87 6.21
N HIS A 14 -9.15 -11.83 5.51
CA HIS A 14 -8.96 -12.61 4.28
C HIS A 14 -9.13 -14.12 4.56
N LYS A 15 -8.57 -14.59 5.67
CA LYS A 15 -8.72 -15.98 6.08
C LYS A 15 -10.17 -16.35 6.36
N ALA A 16 -10.90 -15.50 7.10
CA ALA A 16 -12.28 -15.77 7.49
C ALA A 16 -13.23 -15.81 6.29
N TYR A 17 -12.95 -15.04 5.25
CA TYR A 17 -13.80 -14.92 4.06
C TYR A 17 -13.24 -15.64 2.83
N ASP A 18 -12.27 -16.53 3.02
CA ASP A 18 -11.65 -17.32 1.94
C ASP A 18 -11.13 -16.46 0.77
N MET A 19 -10.58 -15.30 1.10
CA MET A 19 -9.96 -14.40 0.11
C MET A 19 -8.49 -14.74 -0.08
N ALA A 20 -7.92 -14.32 -1.21
CA ALA A 20 -6.53 -14.60 -1.55
C ALA A 20 -5.56 -14.18 -0.45
N ARG A 21 -4.60 -15.05 -0.13
CA ARG A 21 -3.55 -14.86 0.89
C ARG A 21 -2.24 -15.40 0.32
N GLY A 22 -1.40 -14.54 -0.25
CA GLY A 22 -0.13 -14.92 -0.85
C GLY A 22 -0.26 -15.84 -2.05
N SER A 23 -1.43 -15.91 -2.66
CA SER A 23 -1.72 -16.83 -3.77
C SER A 23 -1.70 -16.16 -5.14
N VAL A 24 -1.48 -14.85 -5.20
CA VAL A 24 -1.48 -14.10 -6.46
C VAL A 24 -0.03 -13.85 -6.88
N ASN A 25 0.34 -14.34 -8.05
CA ASN A 25 1.67 -14.14 -8.60
C ASN A 25 1.74 -12.82 -9.38
N VAL A 26 2.41 -11.82 -8.82
CA VAL A 26 2.63 -10.53 -9.45
C VAL A 26 4.05 -10.52 -10.02
N THR A 27 4.16 -10.61 -11.34
CA THR A 27 5.45 -10.75 -12.01
C THR A 27 5.46 -10.02 -13.35
N ASN A 28 6.65 -9.63 -13.80
CA ASN A 28 6.87 -9.10 -15.15
C ASN A 28 6.93 -10.20 -16.21
N ASP A 29 7.07 -11.46 -15.79
CA ASP A 29 7.06 -12.61 -16.70
C ASP A 29 5.61 -13.01 -16.99
N LEU A 30 5.11 -12.58 -18.14
CA LEU A 30 3.73 -12.85 -18.54
C LEU A 30 3.45 -14.34 -18.75
N ASP A 31 4.47 -15.15 -19.06
CA ASP A 31 4.31 -16.59 -19.22
C ASP A 31 4.12 -17.28 -17.85
N ALA A 32 4.59 -16.66 -16.77
CA ALA A 32 4.44 -17.18 -15.41
C ALA A 32 3.15 -16.72 -14.73
N MET A 33 2.43 -15.74 -15.31
CA MET A 33 1.21 -15.19 -14.73
C MET A 33 -0.03 -15.85 -15.33
N THR A 34 -0.90 -16.37 -14.46
CA THR A 34 -2.16 -17.00 -14.91
C THR A 34 -3.24 -15.95 -15.15
N GLN A 35 -4.31 -16.34 -15.83
CA GLN A 35 -5.51 -15.53 -16.00
C GLN A 35 -6.09 -15.15 -14.63
N GLU A 36 -6.10 -16.08 -13.70
CA GLU A 36 -6.61 -15.85 -12.33
C GLU A 36 -5.75 -14.81 -11.59
N ASP A 37 -4.44 -14.86 -11.73
CA ASP A 37 -3.55 -13.84 -11.16
C ASP A 37 -3.90 -12.45 -11.68
N ALA A 38 -4.07 -12.32 -13.00
CA ALA A 38 -4.43 -11.04 -13.61
C ALA A 38 -5.78 -10.52 -13.13
N GLU A 39 -6.76 -11.40 -12.97
CA GLU A 39 -8.08 -11.04 -12.46
C GLU A 39 -8.02 -10.58 -11.00
N GLN A 40 -7.22 -11.25 -10.16
CA GLN A 40 -7.03 -10.87 -8.77
C GLN A 40 -6.33 -9.51 -8.65
N ILE A 41 -5.33 -9.23 -9.47
CA ILE A 41 -4.67 -7.93 -9.50
C ILE A 41 -5.68 -6.82 -9.85
N LYS A 42 -6.48 -7.03 -10.88
CA LYS A 42 -7.53 -6.08 -11.29
C LYS A 42 -8.57 -5.88 -10.19
N LEU A 43 -8.97 -6.95 -9.52
CA LEU A 43 -9.92 -6.86 -8.40
C LEU A 43 -9.37 -5.97 -7.30
N ARG A 44 -8.11 -6.16 -6.90
CA ARG A 44 -7.51 -5.37 -5.83
C ARG A 44 -7.43 -3.88 -6.20
N PHE A 45 -7.06 -3.55 -7.42
CA PHE A 45 -7.02 -2.17 -7.89
C PHE A 45 -8.41 -1.55 -7.93
N ARG A 46 -9.41 -2.31 -8.35
CA ARG A 46 -10.79 -1.85 -8.39
C ARG A 46 -11.35 -1.58 -7.00
N LEU A 47 -11.01 -2.42 -6.01
CA LEU A 47 -11.42 -2.20 -4.63
C LEU A 47 -10.81 -0.91 -4.06
N ILE A 48 -9.53 -0.65 -4.33
CA ILE A 48 -8.87 0.59 -3.94
C ILE A 48 -9.56 1.80 -4.58
N GLU A 49 -9.88 1.70 -5.87
CA GLU A 49 -10.60 2.77 -6.58
C GLU A 49 -11.98 3.03 -6.00
N GLU A 50 -12.74 1.99 -5.69
CA GLU A 50 -14.07 2.11 -5.08
C GLU A 50 -14.00 2.85 -3.74
N GLU A 51 -13.07 2.47 -2.86
CA GLU A 51 -12.91 3.12 -1.56
C GLU A 51 -12.41 4.56 -1.70
N PHE A 52 -11.56 4.82 -2.68
CA PHE A 52 -11.12 6.18 -2.98
C PHE A 52 -12.32 7.06 -3.40
N LYS A 53 -13.18 6.56 -4.28
CA LYS A 53 -14.38 7.28 -4.72
C LYS A 53 -15.34 7.54 -3.56
N GLU A 54 -15.54 6.55 -2.70
CA GLU A 54 -16.40 6.70 -1.51
C GLU A 54 -15.84 7.76 -0.56
N LEU A 55 -14.50 7.80 -0.38
CA LEU A 55 -13.86 8.85 0.40
C LEU A 55 -14.12 10.23 -0.21
N MET A 56 -13.96 10.37 -1.53
CA MET A 56 -14.13 11.65 -2.21
C MET A 56 -15.59 12.16 -2.19
N THR A 57 -16.54 11.26 -2.01
CA THR A 57 -17.98 11.60 -1.96
C THR A 57 -18.56 11.52 -0.55
N SER A 58 -17.70 11.40 0.48
CA SER A 58 -18.14 11.36 1.86
C SER A 58 -18.84 12.67 2.24
N ASP A 59 -19.93 12.57 3.03
CA ASP A 59 -20.84 13.66 3.31
C ASP A 59 -20.75 14.19 4.76
N SER A 60 -19.88 13.61 5.57
CA SER A 60 -19.69 14.02 6.95
C SER A 60 -18.29 13.63 7.45
N PRO A 61 -17.80 14.28 8.52
CA PRO A 61 -16.51 13.87 9.12
C PRO A 61 -16.50 12.42 9.58
N GLU A 62 -17.60 11.92 10.14
CA GLU A 62 -17.72 10.52 10.55
C GLU A 62 -17.62 9.58 9.36
N ASN A 63 -18.33 9.88 8.28
CA ASN A 63 -18.27 9.10 7.05
C ASN A 63 -16.87 9.15 6.43
N MET A 64 -16.25 10.32 6.39
CA MET A 64 -14.87 10.48 5.90
C MET A 64 -13.90 9.60 6.69
N LEU A 65 -14.00 9.58 8.03
CA LEU A 65 -13.16 8.75 8.87
C LEU A 65 -13.33 7.26 8.54
N LYS A 66 -14.57 6.81 8.38
CA LYS A 66 -14.86 5.42 8.00
C LYS A 66 -14.25 5.09 6.64
N GLU A 67 -14.44 5.96 5.65
CA GLU A 67 -13.94 5.70 4.27
C GLU A 67 -12.42 5.72 4.19
N LEU A 68 -11.75 6.57 4.99
CA LEU A 68 -10.29 6.52 5.11
C LEU A 68 -9.83 5.16 5.66
N CYS A 69 -10.50 4.65 6.69
CA CYS A 69 -10.18 3.33 7.23
C CYS A 69 -10.40 2.22 6.20
N ASP A 70 -11.50 2.29 5.44
CA ASP A 70 -11.79 1.30 4.40
C ASP A 70 -10.73 1.33 3.28
N LEU A 71 -10.27 2.52 2.89
CA LEU A 71 -9.20 2.66 1.91
C LEU A 71 -7.90 1.99 2.38
N VAL A 72 -7.48 2.26 3.62
CA VAL A 72 -6.32 1.61 4.21
C VAL A 72 -6.54 0.10 4.32
N TYR A 73 -7.74 -0.32 4.67
CA TYR A 73 -8.10 -1.73 4.81
C TYR A 73 -7.90 -2.50 3.50
N VAL A 74 -8.42 -2.00 2.39
CA VAL A 74 -8.28 -2.68 1.09
C VAL A 74 -6.85 -2.57 0.56
N ALA A 75 -6.12 -1.49 0.86
CA ALA A 75 -4.70 -1.39 0.51
C ALA A 75 -3.88 -2.47 1.24
N LEU A 76 -4.08 -2.65 2.54
CA LEU A 76 -3.43 -3.74 3.30
C LEU A 76 -3.85 -5.11 2.78
N GLY A 77 -5.13 -5.28 2.42
CA GLY A 77 -5.62 -6.52 1.82
C GLY A 77 -4.93 -6.87 0.51
N THR A 78 -4.48 -5.88 -0.23
CA THR A 78 -3.71 -6.09 -1.46
C THR A 78 -2.35 -6.71 -1.14
N PHE A 79 -1.66 -6.23 -0.11
CA PHE A 79 -0.44 -6.87 0.38
C PHE A 79 -0.69 -8.31 0.83
N VAL A 80 -1.81 -8.56 1.52
CA VAL A 80 -2.18 -9.91 1.95
C VAL A 80 -2.36 -10.82 0.73
N ALA A 81 -3.15 -10.39 -0.24
CA ALA A 81 -3.44 -11.17 -1.45
C ALA A 81 -2.18 -11.53 -2.21
N PHE A 82 -1.25 -10.59 -2.34
CA PHE A 82 0.00 -10.78 -3.08
C PHE A 82 1.08 -11.49 -2.25
N GLY A 83 0.89 -11.59 -0.93
CA GLY A 83 1.87 -12.22 -0.05
C GLY A 83 3.11 -11.36 0.20
N TRP A 84 3.02 -10.06 -0.02
CA TRP A 84 4.13 -9.14 0.18
C TRP A 84 4.28 -8.76 1.65
N ASN A 85 5.54 -8.58 2.07
CA ASN A 85 5.86 -8.15 3.43
C ASN A 85 5.61 -6.64 3.58
N PHE A 86 4.39 -6.29 3.99
CA PHE A 86 3.98 -4.90 4.14
C PHE A 86 4.89 -4.13 5.10
N ASP A 87 5.13 -4.70 6.29
CA ASP A 87 5.84 -3.97 7.34
C ASP A 87 7.26 -3.61 6.92
N GLU A 88 7.98 -4.55 6.29
CA GLU A 88 9.33 -4.29 5.79
C GLU A 88 9.32 -3.29 4.63
N ALA A 89 8.42 -3.46 3.67
CA ALA A 89 8.29 -2.53 2.55
C ALA A 89 7.96 -1.12 3.03
N PHE A 90 7.01 -1.00 3.96
CA PHE A 90 6.62 0.29 4.52
C PHE A 90 7.77 0.97 5.26
N ASN A 91 8.53 0.20 6.04
CA ASN A 91 9.69 0.72 6.75
C ASN A 91 10.74 1.28 5.77
N ARG A 92 10.99 0.58 4.67
CA ARG A 92 11.94 1.05 3.64
C ARG A 92 11.43 2.30 2.92
N VAL A 93 10.15 2.35 2.63
CA VAL A 93 9.53 3.55 2.03
C VAL A 93 9.59 4.72 3.01
N HIS A 94 9.34 4.47 4.29
CA HIS A 94 9.46 5.49 5.33
C HIS A 94 10.88 6.06 5.40
N ALA A 95 11.89 5.19 5.45
CA ALA A 95 13.29 5.62 5.46
C ALA A 95 13.63 6.46 4.23
N SER A 96 13.14 6.03 3.05
CA SER A 96 13.28 6.78 1.80
C SER A 96 12.64 8.16 1.91
N ASN A 97 11.43 8.24 2.44
CA ASN A 97 10.73 9.52 2.61
C ASN A 97 11.47 10.46 3.57
N MET A 98 12.03 9.92 4.66
CA MET A 98 12.83 10.71 5.60
C MET A 98 14.14 11.20 4.96
N SER A 99 14.67 10.51 3.97
CA SER A 99 15.87 10.94 3.25
C SER A 99 15.64 12.14 2.31
N LYS A 100 14.39 12.58 2.16
CA LYS A 100 14.06 13.79 1.37
C LYS A 100 14.45 15.09 2.07
N LEU A 101 14.82 15.07 3.32
CA LEU A 101 15.25 16.25 4.06
C LEU A 101 16.46 16.92 3.38
N GLY A 102 16.54 18.25 3.49
CA GLY A 102 17.68 19.01 3.02
C GLY A 102 18.93 18.77 3.87
N GLU A 103 20.08 19.30 3.44
CA GLU A 103 21.36 19.16 4.15
C GLU A 103 21.34 19.72 5.57
N ASP A 104 20.48 20.72 5.80
CA ASP A 104 20.28 21.34 7.12
C ASP A 104 19.32 20.54 8.02
N GLY A 105 18.88 19.36 7.58
CA GLY A 105 17.91 18.55 8.30
C GLY A 105 16.47 19.07 8.22
N LYS A 106 16.22 20.07 7.40
CA LYS A 106 14.90 20.68 7.23
C LYS A 106 14.23 20.23 5.93
N PRO A 107 12.88 20.25 5.87
CA PRO A 107 12.18 19.86 4.66
C PRO A 107 12.45 20.84 3.51
N VAL A 108 12.53 20.27 2.31
CA VAL A 108 12.50 21.05 1.06
C VAL A 108 11.08 20.93 0.53
N LYS A 109 10.39 22.06 0.36
CA LYS A 109 8.96 22.04 -0.01
C LYS A 109 8.70 22.85 -1.27
N ARG A 110 7.73 22.37 -2.06
CA ARG A 110 7.16 23.10 -3.18
C ARG A 110 6.24 24.22 -2.64
N ALA A 111 5.87 25.16 -3.50
CA ALA A 111 5.03 26.31 -3.11
C ALA A 111 3.67 25.88 -2.51
N ASP A 112 3.13 24.74 -2.93
CA ASP A 112 1.86 24.18 -2.41
C ASP A 112 2.02 23.41 -1.10
N GLY A 113 3.24 23.37 -0.52
CA GLY A 113 3.54 22.67 0.72
C GLY A 113 3.94 21.21 0.55
N LYS A 114 3.97 20.68 -0.66
CA LYS A 114 4.40 19.30 -0.88
C LYS A 114 5.90 19.17 -0.64
N VAL A 115 6.31 18.18 0.16
CA VAL A 115 7.71 17.82 0.38
C VAL A 115 8.29 17.28 -0.93
N ILE A 116 9.44 17.82 -1.33
CA ILE A 116 10.18 17.36 -2.50
C ILE A 116 11.54 16.79 -2.07
N LYS A 117 12.21 16.13 -3.01
CA LYS A 117 13.47 15.44 -2.74
C LYS A 117 14.58 16.43 -2.45
N GLY A 118 15.28 16.26 -1.32
CA GLY A 118 16.52 16.97 -1.02
C GLY A 118 17.73 16.28 -1.66
N PRO A 119 18.93 16.82 -1.43
CA PRO A 119 20.15 16.34 -2.11
C PRO A 119 20.57 14.93 -1.69
N ASN A 120 20.17 14.46 -0.51
CA ASN A 120 20.54 13.15 0.02
C ASN A 120 19.44 12.09 -0.14
N TYR A 121 18.46 12.36 -1.00
CA TYR A 121 17.36 11.42 -1.22
C TYR A 121 17.87 10.06 -1.71
N GLN A 122 17.37 8.99 -1.08
CA GLN A 122 17.60 7.62 -1.47
C GLN A 122 16.25 6.96 -1.79
N PRO A 123 16.04 6.46 -3.02
CA PRO A 123 14.82 5.71 -3.32
C PRO A 123 14.78 4.40 -2.52
N PRO A 124 13.58 3.87 -2.23
CA PRO A 124 13.49 2.60 -1.51
C PRO A 124 13.92 1.44 -2.42
N PHE A 125 14.69 0.52 -1.88
CA PHE A 125 14.99 -0.75 -2.56
C PHE A 125 13.95 -1.78 -2.11
N LEU A 126 13.16 -2.29 -3.05
CA LEU A 126 12.04 -3.18 -2.78
C LEU A 126 12.09 -4.49 -3.57
N GLU A 127 13.02 -4.61 -4.51
CA GLU A 127 13.08 -5.73 -5.45
C GLU A 127 13.20 -7.09 -4.76
N ASP A 128 13.94 -7.19 -3.65
CA ASP A 128 14.10 -8.42 -2.89
C ASP A 128 12.84 -8.84 -2.12
N LEU A 129 11.83 -8.00 -2.06
CA LEU A 129 10.55 -8.28 -1.37
C LEU A 129 9.46 -8.82 -2.29
N LEU A 130 9.72 -8.87 -3.59
CA LEU A 130 8.74 -9.33 -4.58
C LEU A 130 8.68 -10.85 -4.72
#